data_13f761074a86663dca9b026ebe671cac
#
_entry.id   13f761074a86663dca9b026ebe671cac
#
_cell.length_a   1.000
_cell.length_b   1.000
_cell.length_c   1.000
_cell.angle_alpha   90.00
_cell.angle_beta   90.00
_cell.angle_gamma   90.00
#
_symmetry.space_group_name_H-M   'P 1'
#
loop_
_entity.id
_entity.type
_entity.pdbx_description
1 polymer ?
#
loop_
_entity_poly.entity_id
_entity_poly.type
_entity_poly.pdbx_seq_one_letter_code
_entity_poly.pdbx_strand_id
1 'polypeptide(L)'
;MAQDIREMFKNKKVKGIFELTSGQTIQILVGQKGISNSANSRGGGGGGGSFVVDGSGDPLIIAGGGGGGGQYNEYGNGQTGTSGTPGGNEGGIGGSNGTGGNGGMHSGGGGGLNSDGTNGYSNNT
;
A
#
# COMPACT_ATOMS: atom_id res chain seq x y z
N MET A 1 23.76 -6.74 19.14
CA MET A 1 23.05 -7.82 18.44
C MET A 1 22.49 -7.28 17.13
N ALA A 2 22.99 -7.71 16.01
CA ALA A 2 22.39 -7.38 14.72
C ALA A 2 21.08 -8.16 14.60
N GLN A 3 19.94 -7.51 14.74
CA GLN A 3 18.66 -8.08 14.33
C GLN A 3 18.74 -8.33 12.84
N ASP A 4 18.44 -9.56 12.43
CA ASP A 4 18.44 -9.94 11.01
C ASP A 4 17.40 -9.08 10.27
N ILE A 5 17.91 -8.17 9.43
CA ILE A 5 17.10 -7.27 8.59
C ILE A 5 16.09 -8.06 7.73
N ARG A 6 16.29 -9.36 7.51
CA ARG A 6 15.38 -10.23 6.78
C ARG A 6 14.04 -10.47 7.50
N GLU A 7 13.99 -10.33 8.83
CA GLU A 7 12.74 -10.43 9.59
C GLU A 7 11.85 -9.18 9.44
N MET A 8 12.42 -8.02 9.08
CA MET A 8 11.67 -6.77 8.90
C MET A 8 10.83 -6.75 7.62
N PHE A 9 11.13 -7.58 6.64
CA PHE A 9 10.40 -7.66 5.37
C PHE A 9 9.72 -9.02 5.21
N LYS A 10 8.88 -9.41 6.18
CA LYS A 10 8.03 -10.59 5.99
C LYS A 10 7.06 -10.30 4.85
N ASN A 11 7.39 -10.82 3.68
CA ASN A 11 6.48 -10.80 2.53
C ASN A 11 5.17 -11.47 2.93
N LYS A 12 4.13 -10.69 3.04
CA LYS A 12 2.79 -11.23 3.27
C LYS A 12 2.30 -11.88 1.97
N LYS A 13 1.92 -13.14 2.06
CA LYS A 13 1.38 -13.89 0.92
C LYS A 13 -0.13 -14.01 1.07
N VAL A 14 -0.84 -13.56 0.06
CA VAL A 14 -2.29 -13.77 -0.06
C VAL A 14 -2.51 -14.86 -1.12
N LYS A 15 -3.35 -15.83 -0.83
CA LYS A 15 -3.72 -16.93 -1.75
C LYS A 15 -5.23 -17.08 -1.75
N GLY A 16 -5.82 -17.20 -2.94
CA GLY A 16 -7.22 -17.53 -3.16
C GLY A 16 -7.34 -18.67 -4.16
N ILE A 17 -8.47 -19.38 -4.13
CA ILE A 17 -8.87 -20.38 -5.13
C ILE A 17 -10.19 -19.89 -5.70
N PHE A 18 -10.26 -19.77 -7.02
CA PHE A 18 -11.42 -19.22 -7.72
C PHE A 18 -11.82 -20.17 -8.85
N GLU A 19 -13.12 -20.36 -9.02
CA GLU A 19 -13.65 -21.09 -10.18
C GLU A 19 -13.68 -20.14 -11.36
N LEU A 20 -12.93 -20.45 -12.40
CA LEU A 20 -12.84 -19.68 -13.62
C LEU A 20 -13.34 -20.49 -14.81
N THR A 21 -14.07 -19.84 -15.71
CA THR A 21 -14.55 -20.46 -16.95
C THR A 21 -13.53 -20.23 -18.07
N SER A 22 -13.35 -21.24 -18.93
CA SER A 22 -12.48 -21.10 -20.10
C SER A 22 -12.91 -19.91 -20.97
N GLY A 23 -11.95 -19.06 -21.32
CA GLY A 23 -12.20 -17.82 -22.09
C GLY A 23 -12.55 -16.60 -21.22
N GLN A 24 -12.68 -16.75 -19.92
CA GLN A 24 -12.87 -15.62 -19.02
C GLN A 24 -11.64 -14.71 -18.98
N THR A 25 -11.87 -13.40 -19.05
CA THR A 25 -10.81 -12.40 -18.91
C THR A 25 -10.50 -12.14 -17.43
N ILE A 26 -9.23 -12.10 -17.10
CA ILE A 26 -8.72 -11.68 -15.78
C ILE A 26 -7.80 -10.49 -16.03
N GLN A 27 -7.93 -9.46 -15.22
CA GLN A 27 -7.04 -8.31 -15.23
C GLN A 27 -6.14 -8.35 -13.99
N ILE A 28 -4.85 -8.14 -14.19
CA ILE A 28 -3.86 -8.11 -13.11
C ILE A 28 -3.20 -6.75 -13.12
N LEU A 29 -3.33 -6.03 -12.00
CA LEU A 29 -2.68 -4.75 -11.76
C LEU A 29 -1.63 -4.94 -10.68
N VAL A 30 -0.37 -4.62 -11.00
CA VAL A 30 0.74 -4.72 -10.04
C VAL A 30 1.07 -3.35 -9.48
N GLY A 31 0.99 -3.24 -8.15
CA GLY A 31 1.31 -1.99 -7.46
C GLY A 31 2.74 -1.53 -7.70
N GLN A 32 2.89 -0.23 -7.85
CA GLN A 32 4.19 0.39 -8.05
C GLN A 32 4.86 0.69 -6.71
N LYS A 33 6.18 0.70 -6.71
CA LYS A 33 6.98 1.13 -5.56
C LYS A 33 6.71 2.61 -5.27
N GLY A 34 6.54 2.95 -4.01
CA GLY A 34 6.46 4.34 -3.57
C GLY A 34 7.75 5.12 -3.91
N ILE A 35 7.60 6.41 -4.18
CA ILE A 35 8.72 7.30 -4.53
C ILE A 35 9.38 7.79 -3.24
N SER A 36 10.70 7.65 -3.17
CA SER A 36 11.51 8.22 -2.09
C SER A 36 11.80 9.68 -2.37
N ASN A 37 11.65 10.53 -1.38
CA ASN A 37 12.13 11.91 -1.46
C ASN A 37 13.60 11.96 -1.06
N SER A 38 14.48 12.13 -2.02
CA SER A 38 15.93 12.16 -1.81
C SER A 38 16.45 13.49 -1.26
N ALA A 39 15.67 14.56 -1.34
CA ALA A 39 16.17 15.91 -1.07
C ALA A 39 16.26 16.28 0.41
N ASN A 40 15.44 15.71 1.29
CA ASN A 40 15.35 16.17 2.68
C ASN A 40 15.17 15.06 3.74
N SER A 41 15.41 13.80 3.45
CA SER A 41 15.24 12.66 4.39
C SER A 41 13.86 12.61 5.09
N ARG A 42 12.84 13.23 4.52
CA ARG A 42 11.52 13.36 5.12
C ARG A 42 10.53 12.51 4.33
N GLY A 43 10.20 11.36 4.87
CA GLY A 43 9.12 10.53 4.38
C GLY A 43 9.31 9.99 2.95
N GLY A 44 8.61 8.95 2.63
CA GLY A 44 8.50 8.38 1.29
C GLY A 44 7.05 7.99 1.02
N GLY A 45 6.63 8.03 -0.23
CA GLY A 45 5.30 7.59 -0.61
C GLY A 45 5.08 6.11 -0.32
N GLY A 46 3.85 5.73 0.02
CA GLY A 46 3.47 4.32 0.13
C GLY A 46 3.52 3.59 -1.21
N GLY A 47 3.72 2.29 -1.19
CA GLY A 47 3.58 1.43 -2.37
C GLY A 47 2.12 1.24 -2.76
N GLY A 48 1.84 1.10 -4.05
CA GLY A 48 0.49 0.77 -4.54
C GLY A 48 0.09 -0.67 -4.20
N GLY A 49 -1.20 -0.93 -4.10
CA GLY A 49 -1.76 -2.28 -4.00
C GLY A 49 -1.64 -3.06 -5.30
N SER A 50 -1.66 -4.39 -5.21
CA SER A 50 -1.77 -5.28 -6.36
C SER A 50 -3.14 -5.95 -6.37
N PHE A 51 -3.78 -6.00 -7.51
CA PHE A 51 -5.17 -6.43 -7.67
C PHE A 51 -5.28 -7.47 -8.77
N VAL A 52 -6.09 -8.48 -8.53
CA VAL A 52 -6.59 -9.38 -9.57
C VAL A 52 -8.10 -9.22 -9.59
N VAL A 53 -8.63 -8.81 -10.72
CA VAL A 53 -10.07 -8.60 -10.92
C VAL A 53 -10.56 -9.45 -12.10
N ASP A 54 -11.83 -9.78 -12.11
CA ASP A 54 -12.45 -10.44 -13.25
C ASP A 54 -12.74 -9.44 -14.40
N GLY A 55 -13.32 -9.94 -15.49
CA GLY A 55 -13.65 -9.11 -16.67
C GLY A 55 -14.69 -8.03 -16.41
N SER A 56 -15.45 -8.12 -15.33
CA SER A 56 -16.43 -7.12 -14.89
C SER A 56 -15.82 -6.06 -13.95
N GLY A 57 -14.58 -6.29 -13.52
CA GLY A 57 -13.89 -5.43 -12.55
C GLY A 57 -14.10 -5.84 -11.10
N ASP A 58 -14.79 -6.96 -10.85
CA ASP A 58 -14.98 -7.47 -9.50
C ASP A 58 -13.68 -8.06 -8.93
N PRO A 59 -13.31 -7.70 -7.70
CA PRO A 59 -12.04 -8.13 -7.13
C PRO A 59 -12.04 -9.60 -6.74
N LEU A 60 -11.10 -10.36 -7.28
CA LEU A 60 -10.83 -11.75 -6.91
C LEU A 60 -9.81 -11.82 -5.77
N ILE A 61 -8.72 -11.07 -5.88
CA ILE A 61 -7.68 -11.03 -4.85
C ILE A 61 -7.05 -9.63 -4.78
N ILE A 62 -6.80 -9.18 -3.57
CA ILE A 62 -6.18 -7.87 -3.30
C ILE A 62 -5.01 -8.07 -2.35
N ALA A 63 -3.86 -7.52 -2.71
CA ALA A 63 -2.73 -7.37 -1.82
C ALA A 63 -2.47 -5.87 -1.63
N GLY A 64 -2.66 -5.39 -0.41
CA GLY A 64 -2.40 -3.99 -0.08
C GLY A 64 -0.92 -3.63 -0.23
N GLY A 65 -0.64 -2.42 -0.66
CA GLY A 65 0.70 -1.86 -0.68
C GLY A 65 1.20 -1.51 0.72
N GLY A 66 2.50 -1.30 0.85
CA GLY A 66 3.09 -0.80 2.10
C GLY A 66 2.74 0.67 2.33
N GLY A 67 2.61 1.07 3.58
CA GLY A 67 2.46 2.48 3.96
C GLY A 67 3.69 3.31 3.63
N GLY A 68 3.51 4.62 3.48
CA GLY A 68 4.60 5.57 3.34
C GLY A 68 5.44 5.67 4.62
N GLY A 69 6.73 5.93 4.46
CA GLY A 69 7.64 6.18 5.58
C GLY A 69 7.45 7.59 6.15
N GLY A 70 7.33 7.72 7.46
CA GLY A 70 7.37 8.99 8.16
C GLY A 70 8.81 9.50 8.37
N GLN A 71 8.94 10.65 9.01
CA GLN A 71 10.23 11.31 9.25
C GLN A 71 11.20 10.48 10.12
N TYR A 72 10.72 9.55 10.91
CA TYR A 72 11.50 8.79 11.90
C TYR A 72 11.58 7.28 11.63
N ASN A 73 11.60 6.87 10.38
CA ASN A 73 11.82 5.47 9.97
C ASN A 73 10.81 4.43 10.49
N GLU A 74 9.62 4.84 10.87
CA GLU A 74 8.55 3.90 11.17
C GLU A 74 7.79 3.55 9.88
N TYR A 75 7.80 2.28 9.51
CA TYR A 75 7.19 1.78 8.29
C TYR A 75 5.97 0.93 8.61
N GLY A 76 4.87 1.18 7.90
CA GLY A 76 3.72 0.29 7.92
C GLY A 76 3.96 -0.92 7.02
N ASN A 77 3.93 -2.13 7.58
CA ASN A 77 3.99 -3.36 6.80
C ASN A 77 2.67 -3.60 6.06
N GLY A 78 2.74 -4.20 4.87
CA GLY A 78 1.56 -4.68 4.17
C GLY A 78 0.75 -5.64 5.05
N GLN A 79 -0.56 -5.57 4.95
CA GLN A 79 -1.51 -6.41 5.70
C GLN A 79 -2.18 -7.43 4.79
N THR A 80 -2.66 -8.51 5.38
CA THR A 80 -3.47 -9.53 4.68
C THR A 80 -4.99 -9.32 4.88
N GLY A 81 -5.37 -8.34 5.69
CA GLY A 81 -6.76 -7.92 5.88
C GLY A 81 -7.23 -6.92 4.85
N THR A 82 -8.46 -6.45 5.00
CA THR A 82 -9.11 -5.50 4.09
C THR A 82 -8.71 -4.04 4.34
N SER A 83 -7.90 -3.79 5.37
CA SER A 83 -7.44 -2.44 5.74
C SER A 83 -5.93 -2.40 5.84
N GLY A 84 -5.33 -1.32 5.36
CA GLY A 84 -3.93 -1.02 5.56
C GLY A 84 -3.65 -0.48 6.97
N THR A 85 -2.42 -0.65 7.45
CA THR A 85 -1.99 0.02 8.68
C THR A 85 -1.77 1.52 8.44
N PRO A 86 -1.98 2.36 9.45
CA PRO A 86 -1.51 3.74 9.39
C PRO A 86 0.00 3.80 9.12
N GLY A 87 0.44 4.84 8.46
CA GLY A 87 1.87 5.14 8.34
C GLY A 87 2.47 5.46 9.71
N GLY A 88 3.80 5.29 9.83
CA GLY A 88 4.52 5.67 11.06
C GLY A 88 4.38 7.17 11.33
N ASN A 89 4.86 7.59 12.49
CA ASN A 89 4.75 8.92 13.10
C ASN A 89 4.31 10.06 12.15
N GLU A 90 3.12 10.61 12.36
CA GLU A 90 2.46 11.59 11.47
C GLU A 90 2.09 11.03 10.07
N GLY A 91 2.15 9.71 9.90
CA GLY A 91 1.70 9.03 8.69
C GLY A 91 0.18 9.08 8.54
N GLY A 92 -0.29 8.99 7.30
CA GLY A 92 -1.71 8.94 7.01
C GLY A 92 -2.36 7.63 7.40
N ILE A 93 -3.68 7.62 7.50
CA ILE A 93 -4.48 6.42 7.77
C ILE A 93 -4.41 5.47 6.57
N GLY A 94 -4.25 4.18 6.83
CA GLY A 94 -4.30 3.17 5.78
C GLY A 94 -5.67 3.11 5.09
N GLY A 95 -5.68 2.81 3.81
CA GLY A 95 -6.92 2.58 3.07
C GLY A 95 -7.66 1.34 3.54
N SER A 96 -8.95 1.26 3.27
CA SER A 96 -9.81 0.12 3.60
C SER A 96 -10.83 -0.16 2.50
N ASN A 97 -11.29 -1.39 2.40
CA ASN A 97 -12.33 -1.78 1.44
C ASN A 97 -12.07 -1.31 0.00
N GLY A 98 -10.82 -1.41 -0.45
CA GLY A 98 -10.40 -1.00 -1.78
C GLY A 98 -10.15 0.50 -1.96
N THR A 99 -10.33 1.34 -0.93
CA THR A 99 -9.96 2.76 -1.01
C THR A 99 -8.45 2.96 -0.83
N GLY A 100 -7.91 4.01 -1.41
CA GLY A 100 -6.54 4.43 -1.16
C GLY A 100 -6.34 4.95 0.25
N GLY A 101 -5.10 4.97 0.71
CA GLY A 101 -4.72 5.50 2.01
C GLY A 101 -4.65 7.03 2.03
N ASN A 102 -4.77 7.61 3.21
CA ASN A 102 -4.57 9.05 3.38
C ASN A 102 -3.08 9.40 3.41
N GLY A 103 -2.79 10.58 2.91
CA GLY A 103 -1.46 11.17 3.09
C GLY A 103 -1.23 11.61 4.54
N GLY A 104 0.00 11.50 4.97
CA GLY A 104 0.47 12.03 6.25
C GLY A 104 1.36 13.27 6.05
N MET A 105 2.03 13.70 7.12
CA MET A 105 3.00 14.78 7.02
C MET A 105 4.16 14.34 6.13
N HIS A 106 4.41 15.09 5.07
CA HIS A 106 5.47 14.87 4.09
C HIS A 106 5.41 13.56 3.28
N SER A 107 4.30 12.80 3.33
CA SER A 107 4.17 11.54 2.59
C SER A 107 2.77 11.36 2.01
N GLY A 108 2.67 10.93 0.77
CA GLY A 108 1.39 10.60 0.15
C GLY A 108 0.90 9.20 0.54
N GLY A 109 -0.40 9.01 0.52
CA GLY A 109 -1.03 7.69 0.67
C GLY A 109 -0.85 6.83 -0.59
N GLY A 110 -0.85 5.52 -0.42
CA GLY A 110 -0.86 4.57 -1.55
C GLY A 110 -2.24 4.45 -2.19
N GLY A 111 -2.28 4.18 -3.49
CA GLY A 111 -3.53 3.95 -4.22
C GLY A 111 -4.23 2.64 -3.80
N GLY A 112 -5.55 2.64 -3.86
CA GLY A 112 -6.41 1.47 -3.71
C GLY A 112 -7.01 1.04 -5.04
N LEU A 113 -7.90 0.05 -5.01
CA LEU A 113 -8.64 -0.42 -6.18
C LEU A 113 -9.68 0.61 -6.64
N ASN A 114 -10.39 1.23 -5.71
CA ASN A 114 -11.56 2.07 -5.97
C ASN A 114 -11.25 3.57 -5.92
N SER A 115 -10.10 3.97 -5.38
CA SER A 115 -9.69 5.38 -5.33
C SER A 115 -8.18 5.54 -5.19
N ASP A 116 -7.68 6.66 -5.63
CA ASP A 116 -6.30 7.06 -5.37
C ASP A 116 -6.06 7.34 -3.88
N GLY A 117 -4.80 7.28 -3.48
CA GLY A 117 -4.40 7.80 -2.18
C GLY A 117 -4.39 9.33 -2.17
N THR A 118 -4.53 9.94 -1.01
CA THR A 118 -4.48 11.40 -0.90
C THR A 118 -3.04 11.92 -0.79
N ASN A 119 -2.85 13.16 -1.19
CA ASN A 119 -1.56 13.83 -1.06
C ASN A 119 -1.18 14.02 0.42
N GLY A 120 0.12 14.01 0.68
CA GLY A 120 0.65 14.43 1.96
C GLY A 120 0.51 15.94 2.17
N TYR A 121 0.66 16.37 3.41
CA TYR A 121 0.63 17.77 3.79
C TYR A 121 1.93 18.19 4.46
N SER A 122 2.21 19.49 4.50
CA SER A 122 3.30 20.06 5.28
C SER A 122 2.73 21.16 6.18
N ASN A 123 3.04 21.11 7.46
CA ASN A 123 2.76 22.23 8.34
C ASN A 123 3.82 23.31 8.10
N ASN A 124 3.52 24.25 7.22
CA ASN A 124 4.25 25.51 7.14
C ASN A 124 3.70 26.43 8.24
N THR A 125 4.28 26.36 9.41
CA THR A 125 4.19 27.41 10.43
C THR A 125 5.43 28.28 10.40
#